data_b9042e9a30ef163cba570df39b4e4b46
#
_entry.id   b9042e9a30ef163cba570df39b4e4b46
#
_cell.length_a   1.000
_cell.length_b   1.000
_cell.length_c   1.000
_cell.angle_alpha   90.00
_cell.angle_beta   90.00
_cell.angle_gamma   90.00
#
_symmetry.space_group_name_H-M   'P 1'
#
loop_
_entity.id
_entity.type
_entity.pdbx_description
1 polymer ?
#
loop_
_entity_poly.entity_id
_entity_poly.type
_entity_poly.pdbx_seq_one_letter_code
_entity_poly.pdbx_strand_id
1 'polypeptide(L)'
;MSEVAVEAQIAAMQHVEGVAKLSSTPKVLLSQKGQSCIEVIDKLGKIRFIWVLEYIPGKCLAKLRSKPLNLIEEIGEALGATTTALSSYDNDKLDRSFKWNLLQAGWIDEHLNCIRNNNRYETIKKISINFSKCLPQLKSFNRQVIQNDPNDYNILVCGEYDEKKTLSGIIDFGDMCIAPSICELAIAGAYIVLDTPDPEKSLVALVSGFNKTCPLTTNEIDIVWDLLLMRLAVSVVNSTMIAIEKPNDPYVTISQKPAWEFLENHKVNEELLKCRLRKACGKEIVDNERKILSWINKNHGNFAHLIGMSLQSAPLVSLAVENSAIPENPFKLSKEEAKEIGSDTTHGHEIFLVL
;
A
#
# COMPACT_ATOMS: atom_id res chain seq x y z
N MET A 1 -9.68 -21.24 -13.30
CA MET A 1 -10.47 -19.99 -13.45
C MET A 1 -11.69 -20.32 -14.28
N SER A 2 -12.87 -19.80 -13.95
CA SER A 2 -14.08 -20.00 -14.76
C SER A 2 -14.04 -19.06 -15.97
N GLU A 3 -14.73 -19.41 -17.06
CA GLU A 3 -14.90 -18.57 -18.26
C GLU A 3 -15.33 -17.15 -17.89
N VAL A 4 -16.36 -17.08 -17.09
CA VAL A 4 -16.94 -15.85 -16.56
C VAL A 4 -15.93 -14.92 -15.88
N ALA A 5 -14.96 -15.48 -15.12
CA ALA A 5 -13.93 -14.70 -14.47
C ALA A 5 -12.87 -14.18 -15.47
N VAL A 6 -12.57 -14.97 -16.51
CA VAL A 6 -11.65 -14.56 -17.58
C VAL A 6 -12.26 -13.42 -18.41
N GLU A 7 -13.53 -13.57 -18.81
CA GLU A 7 -14.25 -12.51 -19.54
C GLU A 7 -14.34 -11.21 -18.75
N ALA A 8 -14.65 -11.29 -17.45
CA ALA A 8 -14.72 -10.12 -16.59
C ALA A 8 -13.38 -9.38 -16.48
N GLN A 9 -12.26 -10.11 -16.40
CA GLN A 9 -10.92 -9.53 -16.38
C GLN A 9 -10.56 -8.87 -17.72
N ILE A 10 -10.84 -9.52 -18.82
CA ILE A 10 -10.62 -8.99 -20.16
C ILE A 10 -11.41 -7.70 -20.36
N ALA A 11 -12.70 -7.72 -20.02
CA ALA A 11 -13.56 -6.56 -20.12
C ALA A 11 -13.08 -5.39 -19.22
N ALA A 12 -12.58 -5.70 -18.01
CA ALA A 12 -12.00 -4.70 -17.13
C ALA A 12 -10.75 -4.05 -17.73
N MET A 13 -9.82 -4.83 -18.31
CA MET A 13 -8.63 -4.30 -18.97
C MET A 13 -9.00 -3.41 -20.17
N GLN A 14 -9.95 -3.82 -20.98
CA GLN A 14 -10.47 -3.03 -22.11
C GLN A 14 -11.16 -1.74 -21.63
N HIS A 15 -11.88 -1.80 -20.52
CA HIS A 15 -12.50 -0.63 -19.91
C HIS A 15 -11.44 0.39 -19.44
N VAL A 16 -10.39 -0.06 -18.73
CA VAL A 16 -9.27 0.80 -18.30
C VAL A 16 -8.58 1.45 -19.50
N GLU A 17 -8.31 0.69 -20.57
CA GLU A 17 -7.73 1.23 -21.81
C GLU A 17 -8.62 2.32 -22.42
N GLY A 18 -9.93 2.10 -22.48
CA GLY A 18 -10.89 3.04 -23.06
C GLY A 18 -11.07 4.33 -22.25
N VAL A 19 -11.07 4.23 -20.93
CA VAL A 19 -11.35 5.36 -20.02
C VAL A 19 -10.09 6.17 -19.70
N ALA A 20 -9.03 5.50 -19.27
CA ALA A 20 -7.86 6.17 -18.72
C ALA A 20 -6.80 6.48 -19.78
N LYS A 21 -6.86 5.83 -20.96
CA LYS A 21 -5.82 5.92 -22.01
C LYS A 21 -4.40 5.70 -21.49
N LEU A 22 -4.29 4.89 -20.45
CA LEU A 22 -3.02 4.60 -19.79
C LEU A 22 -2.21 3.62 -20.66
N SER A 23 -1.00 3.98 -20.99
CA SER A 23 -0.03 3.07 -21.61
C SER A 23 0.52 2.01 -20.64
N SER A 24 0.16 2.13 -19.36
CA SER A 24 0.70 1.28 -18.28
C SER A 24 -0.08 -0.01 -18.02
N THR A 25 -1.17 -0.29 -18.74
CA THR A 25 -1.93 -1.54 -18.63
C THR A 25 -1.86 -2.36 -19.91
N PRO A 26 -1.81 -3.72 -19.83
CA PRO A 26 -1.73 -4.57 -21.01
C PRO A 26 -2.99 -4.43 -21.87
N LYS A 27 -2.81 -4.28 -23.19
CA LYS A 27 -3.92 -4.27 -24.13
C LYS A 27 -4.31 -5.69 -24.51
N VAL A 28 -5.60 -5.93 -24.59
CA VAL A 28 -6.14 -7.21 -25.06
C VAL A 28 -6.13 -7.25 -26.60
N LEU A 29 -5.41 -8.19 -27.17
CA LEU A 29 -5.34 -8.38 -28.62
C LEU A 29 -6.46 -9.29 -29.07
N LEU A 30 -7.18 -8.86 -30.12
CA LEU A 30 -8.27 -9.63 -30.69
C LEU A 30 -7.75 -10.70 -31.67
N SER A 31 -8.40 -11.84 -31.71
CA SER A 31 -8.18 -12.87 -32.73
C SER A 31 -8.53 -12.34 -34.12
N GLN A 32 -8.15 -13.04 -35.19
CA GLN A 32 -8.55 -12.70 -36.54
C GLN A 32 -10.09 -12.69 -36.76
N LYS A 33 -10.84 -13.33 -35.87
CA LYS A 33 -12.31 -13.33 -35.84
C LYS A 33 -12.91 -12.26 -34.91
N GLY A 34 -12.09 -11.36 -34.36
CA GLY A 34 -12.54 -10.29 -33.46
C GLY A 34 -12.84 -10.76 -32.02
N GLN A 35 -12.43 -11.97 -31.63
CA GLN A 35 -12.66 -12.50 -30.28
C GLN A 35 -11.54 -12.12 -29.36
N SER A 36 -11.84 -11.66 -28.15
CA SER A 36 -10.87 -11.34 -27.10
C SER A 36 -10.41 -12.56 -26.31
N CYS A 37 -11.18 -13.65 -26.33
CA CYS A 37 -10.88 -14.92 -25.71
C CYS A 37 -11.35 -16.06 -26.61
N ILE A 38 -10.64 -17.16 -26.64
CA ILE A 38 -11.02 -18.38 -27.36
C ILE A 38 -10.98 -19.57 -26.40
N GLU A 39 -12.00 -20.44 -26.54
CA GLU A 39 -12.06 -21.72 -25.88
C GLU A 39 -11.30 -22.77 -26.69
N VAL A 40 -10.48 -23.57 -26.01
CA VAL A 40 -9.80 -24.73 -26.62
C VAL A 40 -9.90 -25.94 -25.68
N ILE A 41 -9.90 -27.14 -26.26
CA ILE A 41 -9.85 -28.37 -25.48
C ILE A 41 -8.39 -28.84 -25.45
N ASP A 42 -7.82 -28.99 -24.23
CA ASP A 42 -6.47 -29.50 -24.08
C ASP A 42 -6.34 -31.02 -24.34
N LYS A 43 -5.11 -31.53 -24.36
CA LYS A 43 -4.83 -32.95 -24.60
C LYS A 43 -5.48 -33.90 -23.59
N LEU A 44 -5.94 -33.38 -22.45
CA LEU A 44 -6.63 -34.14 -21.40
C LEU A 44 -8.15 -34.00 -21.47
N GLY A 45 -8.69 -33.39 -22.52
CA GLY A 45 -10.14 -33.16 -22.73
C GLY A 45 -10.69 -32.04 -21.85
N LYS A 46 -9.86 -31.19 -21.24
CA LYS A 46 -10.30 -30.08 -20.41
C LYS A 46 -10.41 -28.80 -21.22
N ILE A 47 -11.47 -28.05 -20.98
CA ILE A 47 -11.68 -26.72 -21.55
C ILE A 47 -10.64 -25.75 -20.94
N ARG A 48 -9.99 -24.98 -21.82
CA ARG A 48 -9.03 -23.93 -21.51
C ARG A 48 -9.42 -22.66 -22.25
N PHE A 49 -9.22 -21.53 -21.60
CA PHE A 49 -9.42 -20.21 -22.17
C PHE A 49 -8.07 -19.62 -22.55
N ILE A 50 -7.94 -19.10 -23.77
CA ILE A 50 -6.73 -18.45 -24.27
C ILE A 50 -7.08 -17.03 -24.67
N TRP A 51 -6.36 -16.08 -24.13
CA TRP A 51 -6.37 -14.67 -24.55
C TRP A 51 -4.93 -14.19 -24.73
N VAL A 52 -4.76 -13.18 -25.54
CA VAL A 52 -3.45 -12.62 -25.88
C VAL A 52 -3.41 -11.17 -25.43
N LEU A 53 -2.33 -10.81 -24.75
CA LEU A 53 -2.08 -9.47 -24.29
C LEU A 53 -0.88 -8.88 -25.01
N GLU A 54 -0.90 -7.57 -25.24
CA GLU A 54 0.27 -6.84 -25.71
C GLU A 54 1.42 -6.99 -24.68
N TYR A 55 2.61 -7.29 -25.19
CA TYR A 55 3.78 -7.40 -24.33
C TYR A 55 4.26 -6.02 -23.87
N ILE A 56 4.34 -5.80 -22.59
CA ILE A 56 4.92 -4.59 -22.00
C ILE A 56 6.39 -4.86 -21.69
N PRO A 57 7.34 -4.15 -22.34
CA PRO A 57 8.75 -4.34 -22.06
C PRO A 57 9.13 -3.76 -20.70
N GLY A 58 10.06 -4.41 -20.00
CA GLY A 58 10.56 -3.94 -18.71
C GLY A 58 11.10 -5.06 -17.82
N LYS A 59 11.63 -4.67 -16.67
CA LYS A 59 12.04 -5.58 -15.59
C LYS A 59 11.05 -5.44 -14.43
N CYS A 60 10.75 -6.54 -13.75
CA CYS A 60 9.94 -6.47 -12.54
C CYS A 60 10.62 -5.58 -11.47
N LEU A 61 9.85 -4.78 -10.77
CA LEU A 61 10.33 -3.90 -9.69
C LEU A 61 11.11 -4.69 -8.63
N ALA A 62 10.70 -5.93 -8.33
CA ALA A 62 11.40 -6.86 -7.43
C ALA A 62 12.87 -7.12 -7.81
N LYS A 63 13.23 -6.95 -9.09
CA LYS A 63 14.60 -7.19 -9.59
C LYS A 63 15.48 -5.93 -9.60
N LEU A 64 14.94 -4.80 -9.19
CA LEU A 64 15.71 -3.56 -9.11
C LEU A 64 16.53 -3.51 -7.81
N ARG A 65 17.80 -3.12 -7.91
CA ARG A 65 18.65 -2.88 -6.74
C ARG A 65 18.30 -1.61 -5.98
N SER A 66 17.71 -0.63 -6.66
CA SER A 66 17.32 0.64 -6.08
C SER A 66 15.97 1.06 -6.65
N LYS A 67 15.09 1.49 -5.77
CA LYS A 67 13.75 1.98 -6.06
C LYS A 67 13.70 3.48 -5.72
N PRO A 68 14.05 4.40 -6.65
CA PRO A 68 14.07 5.84 -6.35
C PRO A 68 12.66 6.36 -6.08
N LEU A 69 12.53 7.34 -5.18
CA LEU A 69 11.23 7.86 -4.71
C LEU A 69 10.35 8.41 -5.83
N ASN A 70 10.95 9.06 -6.84
CA ASN A 70 10.21 9.54 -8.00
C ASN A 70 9.59 8.42 -8.84
N LEU A 71 10.24 7.25 -8.93
CA LEU A 71 9.65 6.07 -9.57
C LEU A 71 8.50 5.51 -8.72
N ILE A 72 8.66 5.47 -7.40
CA ILE A 72 7.61 4.98 -6.50
C ILE A 72 6.39 5.91 -6.57
N GLU A 73 6.59 7.21 -6.63
CA GLU A 73 5.51 8.19 -6.81
C GLU A 73 4.80 8.01 -8.15
N GLU A 74 5.54 7.78 -9.25
CA GLU A 74 4.99 7.48 -10.58
C GLU A 74 4.16 6.18 -10.56
N ILE A 75 4.63 5.15 -9.86
CA ILE A 75 3.87 3.91 -9.64
C ILE A 75 2.56 4.19 -8.91
N GLY A 76 2.60 4.99 -7.85
CA GLY A 76 1.41 5.41 -7.11
C GLY A 76 0.41 6.12 -8.00
N GLU A 77 0.86 7.06 -8.83
CA GLU A 77 0.02 7.82 -9.75
C GLU A 77 -0.67 6.91 -10.79
N ALA A 78 0.07 5.96 -11.36
CA ALA A 78 -0.48 5.00 -12.31
C ALA A 78 -1.49 4.02 -11.66
N LEU A 79 -1.20 3.54 -10.45
CA LEU A 79 -2.13 2.72 -9.68
C LEU A 79 -3.42 3.47 -9.35
N GLY A 80 -3.32 4.71 -8.87
CA GLY A 80 -4.48 5.54 -8.60
C GLY A 80 -5.31 5.81 -9.85
N ALA A 81 -4.66 6.06 -11.00
CA ALA A 81 -5.35 6.26 -12.27
C ALA A 81 -6.08 4.99 -12.74
N THR A 82 -5.44 3.81 -12.62
CA THR A 82 -6.07 2.52 -12.90
C THR A 82 -7.27 2.26 -11.99
N THR A 83 -7.10 2.51 -10.69
CA THR A 83 -8.16 2.35 -9.68
C THR A 83 -9.34 3.28 -9.96
N THR A 84 -9.08 4.54 -10.33
CA THR A 84 -10.12 5.51 -10.71
C THR A 84 -10.84 5.08 -11.99
N ALA A 85 -10.13 4.57 -13.00
CA ALA A 85 -10.77 4.05 -14.20
C ALA A 85 -11.68 2.86 -13.88
N LEU A 86 -11.26 1.94 -13.02
CA LEU A 86 -12.04 0.79 -12.60
C LEU A 86 -13.29 1.17 -11.76
N SER A 87 -13.36 2.38 -11.20
CA SER A 87 -14.52 2.81 -10.40
C SER A 87 -15.81 2.93 -11.22
N SER A 88 -15.70 3.10 -12.54
CA SER A 88 -16.82 3.13 -13.47
C SER A 88 -17.10 1.77 -14.15
N TYR A 89 -16.34 0.73 -13.81
CA TYR A 89 -16.53 -0.62 -14.26
C TYR A 89 -17.31 -1.43 -13.22
N ASP A 90 -18.49 -1.91 -13.57
CA ASP A 90 -19.33 -2.71 -12.69
C ASP A 90 -19.48 -4.13 -13.23
N ASN A 91 -19.17 -5.11 -12.39
CA ASN A 91 -19.30 -6.53 -12.71
C ASN A 91 -19.39 -7.38 -11.44
N ASP A 92 -20.61 -7.80 -11.07
CA ASP A 92 -20.89 -8.60 -9.84
C ASP A 92 -20.11 -9.92 -9.81
N LYS A 93 -19.68 -10.44 -10.97
CA LYS A 93 -18.91 -11.69 -11.05
C LYS A 93 -17.52 -11.58 -10.43
N LEU A 94 -17.07 -10.35 -10.17
CA LEU A 94 -15.83 -10.05 -9.43
C LEU A 94 -16.06 -9.91 -7.90
N ASP A 95 -17.30 -9.94 -7.41
CA ASP A 95 -17.59 -10.07 -5.96
C ASP A 95 -17.41 -11.52 -5.53
N ARG A 96 -16.17 -11.94 -5.48
CA ARG A 96 -15.78 -13.30 -5.16
C ARG A 96 -15.08 -13.41 -3.81
N SER A 97 -15.34 -14.53 -3.14
CA SER A 97 -14.62 -14.88 -1.91
C SER A 97 -13.31 -15.56 -2.27
N PHE A 98 -12.19 -15.00 -1.85
CA PHE A 98 -10.90 -15.66 -1.94
C PHE A 98 -9.85 -15.04 -0.99
N LYS A 99 -8.83 -15.83 -0.66
CA LYS A 99 -7.87 -15.54 0.42
C LYS A 99 -7.04 -14.25 0.26
N TRP A 100 -6.91 -13.71 -0.96
CA TRP A 100 -6.15 -12.49 -1.21
C TRP A 100 -7.00 -11.22 -1.11
N ASN A 101 -8.32 -11.34 -0.95
CA ASN A 101 -9.18 -10.20 -0.68
C ASN A 101 -9.00 -9.74 0.76
N LEU A 102 -8.48 -8.52 0.97
CA LEU A 102 -8.22 -7.99 2.33
C LEU A 102 -9.47 -7.90 3.20
N LEU A 103 -10.67 -7.69 2.62
CA LEU A 103 -11.92 -7.75 3.39
C LEU A 103 -12.14 -9.10 4.09
N GLN A 104 -11.48 -10.14 3.62
CA GLN A 104 -11.62 -11.51 4.10
C GLN A 104 -10.34 -12.03 4.76
N ALA A 105 -9.33 -11.18 4.96
CA ALA A 105 -8.00 -11.57 5.42
C ALA A 105 -7.99 -12.26 6.79
N GLY A 106 -9.06 -12.14 7.60
CA GLY A 106 -9.19 -12.83 8.90
C GLY A 106 -9.08 -14.35 8.86
N TRP A 107 -9.12 -14.99 7.67
CA TRP A 107 -8.90 -16.42 7.53
C TRP A 107 -7.54 -16.89 8.09
N ILE A 108 -6.54 -15.99 8.17
CA ILE A 108 -5.24 -16.35 8.72
C ILE A 108 -5.27 -16.76 10.18
N ASP A 109 -6.26 -16.30 10.96
CA ASP A 109 -6.38 -16.60 12.40
C ASP A 109 -6.54 -18.10 12.66
N GLU A 110 -7.26 -18.81 11.77
CA GLU A 110 -7.44 -20.26 11.83
C GLU A 110 -6.15 -21.04 11.48
N HIS A 111 -5.17 -20.35 10.88
CA HIS A 111 -3.94 -20.96 10.36
C HIS A 111 -2.66 -20.49 11.06
N LEU A 112 -2.75 -19.65 12.11
CA LEU A 112 -1.57 -19.13 12.83
C LEU A 112 -0.68 -20.25 13.38
N ASN A 113 -1.25 -21.39 13.72
CA ASN A 113 -0.51 -22.56 14.23
C ASN A 113 0.49 -23.14 13.23
N CYS A 114 0.44 -22.78 11.94
CA CYS A 114 1.47 -23.16 10.97
C CYS A 114 2.81 -22.45 11.24
N ILE A 115 2.80 -21.33 11.98
CA ILE A 115 3.99 -20.53 12.32
C ILE A 115 4.62 -21.10 13.60
N ARG A 116 5.70 -21.86 13.47
CA ARG A 116 6.36 -22.52 14.60
C ARG A 116 7.20 -21.60 15.49
N ASN A 117 7.65 -20.47 14.97
CA ASN A 117 8.46 -19.50 15.73
C ASN A 117 7.53 -18.60 16.56
N ASN A 118 7.69 -18.61 17.89
CA ASN A 118 6.82 -17.87 18.80
C ASN A 118 6.83 -16.35 18.55
N ASN A 119 7.98 -15.74 18.26
CA ASN A 119 8.05 -14.31 18.00
C ASN A 119 7.27 -13.93 16.72
N ARG A 120 7.43 -14.74 15.67
CA ARG A 120 6.68 -14.59 14.42
C ARG A 120 5.18 -14.79 14.63
N TYR A 121 4.80 -15.79 15.41
CA TYR A 121 3.41 -16.04 15.77
C TYR A 121 2.80 -14.81 16.48
N GLU A 122 3.46 -14.28 17.52
CA GLU A 122 2.96 -13.11 18.25
C GLU A 122 2.93 -11.85 17.35
N THR A 123 3.90 -11.68 16.44
CA THR A 123 3.91 -10.59 15.45
C THR A 123 2.66 -10.66 14.56
N ILE A 124 2.38 -11.80 13.95
CA ILE A 124 1.20 -11.94 13.06
C ILE A 124 -0.10 -11.81 13.84
N LYS A 125 -0.16 -12.37 15.04
CA LYS A 125 -1.33 -12.25 15.92
C LYS A 125 -1.61 -10.78 16.27
N LYS A 126 -0.59 -9.99 16.60
CA LYS A 126 -0.75 -8.55 16.85
C LYS A 126 -1.27 -7.82 15.62
N ILE A 127 -0.74 -8.12 14.43
CA ILE A 127 -1.22 -7.54 13.17
C ILE A 127 -2.68 -7.89 12.93
N SER A 128 -3.08 -9.15 13.10
CA SER A 128 -4.47 -9.57 12.94
C SER A 128 -5.41 -8.87 13.92
N ILE A 129 -5.00 -8.70 15.18
CA ILE A 129 -5.78 -7.95 16.18
C ILE A 129 -5.96 -6.48 15.77
N ASN A 130 -4.92 -5.80 15.29
CA ASN A 130 -5.00 -4.42 14.84
C ASN A 130 -5.88 -4.30 13.59
N PHE A 131 -5.69 -5.18 12.62
CA PHE A 131 -6.56 -5.25 11.45
C PHE A 131 -8.03 -5.44 11.81
N SER A 132 -8.33 -6.30 12.79
CA SER A 132 -9.71 -6.53 13.27
C SER A 132 -10.36 -5.26 13.83
N LYS A 133 -9.58 -4.34 14.39
CA LYS A 133 -10.07 -3.04 14.89
C LYS A 133 -10.41 -2.08 13.74
N CYS A 134 -9.65 -2.08 12.65
CA CYS A 134 -9.92 -1.22 11.49
C CYS A 134 -10.90 -1.84 10.48
N LEU A 135 -11.18 -3.15 10.56
CA LEU A 135 -12.05 -3.85 9.62
C LEU A 135 -13.49 -3.28 9.53
N PRO A 136 -14.16 -2.85 10.62
CA PRO A 136 -15.46 -2.19 10.52
C PRO A 136 -15.40 -0.90 9.69
N GLN A 137 -14.36 -0.09 9.88
CA GLN A 137 -14.12 1.12 9.10
C GLN A 137 -13.85 0.79 7.63
N LEU A 138 -12.98 -0.19 7.34
CA LEU A 138 -12.72 -0.66 5.98
C LEU A 138 -14.00 -1.11 5.28
N LYS A 139 -14.88 -1.85 5.98
CA LYS A 139 -16.16 -2.30 5.44
C LYS A 139 -17.16 -1.18 5.17
N SER A 140 -16.99 -0.01 5.79
CA SER A 140 -17.86 1.16 5.57
C SER A 140 -17.49 1.97 4.33
N PHE A 141 -16.32 1.76 3.74
CA PHE A 141 -15.90 2.45 2.53
C PHE A 141 -16.60 1.91 1.28
N ASN A 142 -16.74 2.77 0.28
CA ASN A 142 -17.28 2.38 -1.00
C ASN A 142 -16.43 1.28 -1.64
N ARG A 143 -17.10 0.24 -2.13
CA ARG A 143 -16.48 -0.89 -2.82
C ARG A 143 -16.57 -0.69 -4.33
N GLN A 144 -15.52 -1.08 -5.02
CA GLN A 144 -15.41 -1.05 -6.48
C GLN A 144 -14.54 -2.21 -6.97
N VAL A 145 -14.48 -2.42 -8.25
CA VAL A 145 -13.49 -3.35 -8.82
C VAL A 145 -12.09 -2.78 -8.65
N ILE A 146 -11.17 -3.61 -8.17
CA ILE A 146 -9.73 -3.31 -8.03
C ILE A 146 -8.91 -4.43 -8.68
N GLN A 147 -7.65 -4.15 -9.08
CA GLN A 147 -6.73 -5.14 -9.66
C GLN A 147 -6.29 -6.15 -8.58
N ASN A 148 -6.11 -5.70 -7.32
CA ASN A 148 -5.91 -6.49 -6.11
C ASN A 148 -4.59 -7.26 -6.00
N ASP A 149 -3.67 -7.16 -6.97
CA ASP A 149 -2.35 -7.77 -6.88
C ASP A 149 -1.20 -6.93 -7.47
N PRO A 150 -1.10 -5.62 -7.15
CA PRO A 150 0.02 -4.77 -7.59
C PRO A 150 1.29 -5.06 -6.77
N ASN A 151 1.73 -6.32 -6.78
CA ASN A 151 2.98 -6.72 -6.15
C ASN A 151 4.18 -6.32 -7.01
N ASP A 152 5.38 -6.37 -6.47
CA ASP A 152 6.62 -5.93 -7.11
C ASP A 152 7.06 -6.80 -8.30
N TYR A 153 6.49 -7.99 -8.50
CA TYR A 153 6.65 -8.79 -9.72
C TYR A 153 5.69 -8.39 -10.84
N ASN A 154 4.55 -7.77 -10.48
CA ASN A 154 3.52 -7.31 -11.41
C ASN A 154 3.70 -5.85 -11.84
N ILE A 155 4.68 -5.15 -11.29
CA ILE A 155 5.06 -3.79 -11.67
C ILE A 155 6.31 -3.86 -12.54
N LEU A 156 6.22 -3.39 -13.79
CA LEU A 156 7.30 -3.39 -14.77
C LEU A 156 7.93 -2.00 -14.90
N VAL A 157 9.25 -1.96 -14.97
CA VAL A 157 10.05 -0.73 -15.00
C VAL A 157 11.04 -0.80 -16.16
N CYS A 158 11.23 0.30 -16.87
CA CYS A 158 12.27 0.50 -17.88
C CYS A 158 13.31 1.52 -17.40
N GLY A 159 14.42 1.62 -18.16
CA GLY A 159 15.60 2.42 -17.85
C GLY A 159 16.78 1.56 -17.43
N GLU A 160 17.95 1.84 -18.03
CA GLU A 160 19.21 1.16 -17.71
C GLU A 160 19.96 1.84 -16.55
N TYR A 161 21.17 1.39 -16.23
CA TYR A 161 21.91 1.74 -15.01
C TYR A 161 22.06 3.23 -14.75
N ASP A 162 22.25 4.04 -15.79
CA ASP A 162 22.47 5.50 -15.72
C ASP A 162 21.26 6.31 -16.22
N GLU A 163 20.17 5.66 -16.64
CA GLU A 163 18.98 6.30 -17.13
C GLU A 163 17.95 6.50 -16.01
N LYS A 164 17.10 7.51 -16.18
CA LYS A 164 15.94 7.71 -15.31
C LYS A 164 15.03 6.49 -15.41
N LYS A 165 14.84 5.79 -14.30
CA LYS A 165 13.89 4.68 -14.22
C LYS A 165 12.48 5.21 -14.25
N THR A 166 11.63 4.61 -15.09
CA THR A 166 10.22 4.97 -15.25
C THR A 166 9.36 3.72 -15.26
N LEU A 167 8.10 3.87 -14.91
CA LEU A 167 7.12 2.80 -14.98
C LEU A 167 6.87 2.41 -16.43
N SER A 168 6.96 1.11 -16.76
CA SER A 168 6.53 0.56 -18.04
C SER A 168 5.09 0.08 -18.01
N GLY A 169 4.69 -0.57 -16.93
CA GLY A 169 3.33 -1.05 -16.81
C GLY A 169 3.06 -1.87 -15.55
N ILE A 170 1.77 -2.12 -15.35
CA ILE A 170 1.21 -2.95 -14.29
C ILE A 170 0.48 -4.11 -14.98
N ILE A 171 0.85 -5.33 -14.64
CA ILE A 171 0.35 -6.55 -15.27
C ILE A 171 -0.40 -7.43 -14.27
N ASP A 172 -0.94 -8.52 -14.76
CA ASP A 172 -1.66 -9.55 -14.00
C ASP A 172 -2.93 -9.05 -13.30
N PHE A 173 -4.01 -9.04 -14.06
CA PHE A 173 -5.36 -8.73 -13.59
C PHE A 173 -6.12 -9.97 -13.12
N GLY A 174 -5.40 -11.08 -12.82
CA GLY A 174 -5.97 -12.37 -12.43
C GLY A 174 -6.69 -12.38 -11.10
N ASP A 175 -6.28 -11.53 -10.19
CA ASP A 175 -6.78 -11.46 -8.81
C ASP A 175 -7.80 -10.34 -8.56
N MET A 176 -8.36 -9.75 -9.62
CA MET A 176 -9.38 -8.71 -9.51
C MET A 176 -10.54 -9.14 -8.61
N CYS A 177 -11.01 -8.21 -7.79
CA CYS A 177 -12.16 -8.40 -6.91
C CYS A 177 -12.87 -7.07 -6.62
N ILE A 178 -14.01 -7.14 -5.94
CA ILE A 178 -14.70 -5.96 -5.42
C ILE A 178 -14.27 -5.69 -3.98
N ALA A 179 -13.58 -4.55 -3.78
CA ALA A 179 -13.11 -4.11 -2.47
C ALA A 179 -12.99 -2.56 -2.44
N PRO A 180 -12.80 -1.94 -1.26
CA PRO A 180 -12.44 -0.53 -1.19
C PRO A 180 -11.13 -0.22 -1.93
N SER A 181 -11.07 0.92 -2.61
CA SER A 181 -9.89 1.36 -3.40
C SER A 181 -8.60 1.42 -2.57
N ILE A 182 -8.70 1.72 -1.29
CA ILE A 182 -7.57 1.74 -0.36
C ILE A 182 -6.85 0.39 -0.24
N CYS A 183 -7.55 -0.72 -0.49
CA CYS A 183 -6.93 -2.05 -0.50
C CYS A 183 -5.87 -2.17 -1.61
N GLU A 184 -6.12 -1.56 -2.79
CA GLU A 184 -5.16 -1.53 -3.89
C GLU A 184 -3.84 -0.87 -3.47
N LEU A 185 -3.95 0.33 -2.88
CA LEU A 185 -2.80 1.07 -2.37
C LEU A 185 -2.05 0.31 -1.27
N ALA A 186 -2.77 -0.28 -0.33
CA ALA A 186 -2.17 -1.04 0.77
C ALA A 186 -1.42 -2.29 0.27
N ILE A 187 -1.96 -2.97 -0.75
CA ILE A 187 -1.31 -4.13 -1.37
C ILE A 187 -0.02 -3.70 -2.05
N ALA A 188 -0.04 -2.64 -2.87
CA ALA A 188 1.18 -2.11 -3.48
C ALA A 188 2.21 -1.70 -2.41
N GLY A 189 1.75 -0.97 -1.38
CA GLY A 189 2.57 -0.55 -0.26
C GLY A 189 3.30 -1.71 0.42
N ALA A 190 2.62 -2.85 0.62
CA ALA A 190 3.19 -4.04 1.24
C ALA A 190 4.46 -4.55 0.55
N TYR A 191 4.56 -4.41 -0.76
CA TYR A 191 5.72 -4.85 -1.53
C TYR A 191 6.72 -3.71 -1.81
N ILE A 192 6.26 -2.46 -1.82
CA ILE A 192 7.13 -1.29 -1.99
C ILE A 192 8.05 -1.08 -0.78
N VAL A 193 7.57 -1.35 0.44
CA VAL A 193 8.36 -1.19 1.67
C VAL A 193 9.42 -2.27 1.86
N LEU A 194 9.36 -3.35 1.08
CA LEU A 194 10.35 -4.43 1.16
C LEU A 194 11.64 -4.05 0.42
N ASP A 195 12.77 -4.49 0.95
CA ASP A 195 14.09 -4.30 0.34
C ASP A 195 14.40 -2.84 -0.03
N THR A 196 13.93 -1.89 0.81
CA THR A 196 14.21 -0.46 0.67
C THR A 196 14.92 0.08 1.92
N PRO A 197 15.87 1.03 1.76
CA PRO A 197 16.57 1.60 2.90
C PRO A 197 15.68 2.47 3.79
N ASP A 198 14.62 3.06 3.24
CA ASP A 198 13.68 3.92 3.96
C ASP A 198 12.23 3.55 3.58
N PRO A 199 11.63 2.60 4.30
CA PRO A 199 10.27 2.15 4.05
C PRO A 199 9.22 3.26 4.19
N GLU A 200 9.41 4.18 5.15
CA GLU A 200 8.46 5.26 5.38
C GLU A 200 8.42 6.24 4.21
N LYS A 201 9.60 6.71 3.75
CA LYS A 201 9.66 7.61 2.58
C LYS A 201 9.12 6.93 1.33
N SER A 202 9.39 5.65 1.16
CA SER A 202 8.86 4.87 0.04
C SER A 202 7.33 4.81 0.08
N LEU A 203 6.75 4.53 1.24
CA LEU A 203 5.30 4.51 1.39
C LEU A 203 4.68 5.90 1.21
N VAL A 204 5.29 6.94 1.75
CA VAL A 204 4.85 8.34 1.56
C VAL A 204 4.84 8.72 0.09
N ALA A 205 5.89 8.37 -0.68
CA ALA A 205 5.95 8.64 -2.12
C ALA A 205 4.84 7.90 -2.89
N LEU A 206 4.61 6.61 -2.57
CA LEU A 206 3.55 5.82 -3.19
C LEU A 206 2.16 6.43 -2.93
N VAL A 207 1.87 6.76 -1.67
CA VAL A 207 0.58 7.35 -1.26
C VAL A 207 0.38 8.73 -1.88
N SER A 208 1.44 9.57 -1.92
CA SER A 208 1.42 10.87 -2.61
C SER A 208 1.03 10.72 -4.07
N GLY A 209 1.69 9.82 -4.79
CA GLY A 209 1.39 9.54 -6.19
C GLY A 209 -0.05 9.06 -6.40
N PHE A 210 -0.48 8.06 -5.63
CA PHE A 210 -1.84 7.52 -5.70
C PHE A 210 -2.91 8.59 -5.48
N ASN A 211 -2.72 9.43 -4.46
CA ASN A 211 -3.68 10.49 -4.11
C ASN A 211 -3.87 11.55 -5.21
N LYS A 212 -2.89 11.72 -6.13
CA LYS A 212 -3.01 12.65 -7.27
C LYS A 212 -4.12 12.26 -8.24
N THR A 213 -4.32 10.96 -8.42
CA THR A 213 -5.23 10.41 -9.43
C THR A 213 -6.44 9.69 -8.83
N CYS A 214 -6.32 9.25 -7.57
CA CYS A 214 -7.39 8.66 -6.77
C CYS A 214 -7.38 9.31 -5.38
N PRO A 215 -8.09 10.44 -5.20
CA PRO A 215 -8.04 11.20 -3.95
C PRO A 215 -8.53 10.42 -2.74
N LEU A 216 -7.72 10.37 -1.70
CA LEU A 216 -7.99 9.63 -0.46
C LEU A 216 -8.66 10.54 0.59
N THR A 217 -9.53 9.96 1.38
CA THR A 217 -10.04 10.57 2.61
C THR A 217 -9.05 10.38 3.77
N THR A 218 -9.14 11.21 4.81
CA THR A 218 -8.33 11.05 6.03
C THR A 218 -8.55 9.66 6.66
N ASN A 219 -9.78 9.19 6.69
CA ASN A 219 -10.13 7.89 7.23
C ASN A 219 -9.50 6.71 6.48
N GLU A 220 -9.34 6.81 5.17
CA GLU A 220 -8.63 5.81 4.36
C GLU A 220 -7.12 5.85 4.63
N ILE A 221 -6.54 7.06 4.69
CA ILE A 221 -5.12 7.25 4.96
C ILE A 221 -4.73 6.63 6.32
N ASP A 222 -5.57 6.82 7.33
CA ASP A 222 -5.28 6.39 8.70
C ASP A 222 -5.18 4.88 8.89
N ILE A 223 -5.76 4.08 7.99
CA ILE A 223 -5.71 2.62 8.07
C ILE A 223 -4.78 1.97 7.04
N VAL A 224 -4.13 2.74 6.17
CA VAL A 224 -3.20 2.20 5.12
C VAL A 224 -2.16 1.27 5.73
N TRP A 225 -1.57 1.67 6.86
CA TRP A 225 -0.51 0.92 7.52
C TRP A 225 -0.99 -0.44 8.03
N ASP A 226 -2.13 -0.48 8.71
CA ASP A 226 -2.71 -1.73 9.21
C ASP A 226 -3.06 -2.69 8.06
N LEU A 227 -3.60 -2.15 6.96
CA LEU A 227 -3.92 -2.94 5.77
C LEU A 227 -2.67 -3.50 5.08
N LEU A 228 -1.60 -2.69 4.99
CA LEU A 228 -0.31 -3.08 4.45
C LEU A 228 0.29 -4.23 5.27
N LEU A 229 0.34 -4.09 6.59
CA LEU A 229 0.84 -5.13 7.49
C LEU A 229 0.00 -6.41 7.37
N MET A 230 -1.33 -6.28 7.26
CA MET A 230 -2.21 -7.42 7.08
C MET A 230 -1.97 -8.14 5.75
N ARG A 231 -1.68 -7.42 4.65
CA ARG A 231 -1.29 -8.03 3.37
C ARG A 231 -0.01 -8.84 3.50
N LEU A 232 1.00 -8.32 4.21
CA LEU A 232 2.23 -9.07 4.49
C LEU A 232 1.96 -10.30 5.37
N ALA A 233 1.10 -10.16 6.38
CA ALA A 233 0.69 -11.29 7.23
C ALA A 233 0.01 -12.40 6.41
N VAL A 234 -0.95 -12.04 5.54
CA VAL A 234 -1.58 -12.98 4.59
C VAL A 234 -0.54 -13.68 3.72
N SER A 235 0.43 -12.93 3.19
CA SER A 235 1.48 -13.46 2.32
C SER A 235 2.35 -14.50 3.06
N VAL A 236 2.84 -14.18 4.26
CA VAL A 236 3.73 -15.10 5.00
C VAL A 236 2.99 -16.31 5.57
N VAL A 237 1.73 -16.16 6.01
CA VAL A 237 0.92 -17.30 6.46
C VAL A 237 0.64 -18.25 5.28
N ASN A 238 0.14 -17.69 4.17
CA ASN A 238 -0.15 -18.47 2.97
C ASN A 238 1.08 -19.20 2.44
N SER A 239 2.23 -18.52 2.31
CA SER A 239 3.46 -19.15 1.83
C SER A 239 3.98 -20.22 2.80
N THR A 240 3.81 -20.04 4.12
CA THR A 240 4.16 -21.04 5.13
C THR A 240 3.28 -22.30 4.98
N MET A 241 1.98 -22.14 4.77
CA MET A 241 1.07 -23.27 4.54
C MET A 241 1.46 -24.04 3.28
N ILE A 242 1.68 -23.34 2.16
CA ILE A 242 2.07 -24.00 0.90
C ILE A 242 3.43 -24.65 1.02
N ALA A 243 4.40 -24.07 1.75
CA ALA A 243 5.70 -24.69 1.98
C ALA A 243 5.63 -26.00 2.79
N ILE A 244 4.63 -26.13 3.67
CA ILE A 244 4.36 -27.42 4.37
C ILE A 244 3.84 -28.46 3.37
N GLU A 245 2.98 -28.08 2.45
CA GLU A 245 2.42 -28.98 1.42
C GLU A 245 3.43 -29.30 0.30
N LYS A 246 4.29 -28.33 -0.06
CA LYS A 246 5.27 -28.38 -1.16
C LYS A 246 6.67 -27.97 -0.70
N PRO A 247 7.36 -28.74 0.13
CA PRO A 247 8.60 -28.33 0.77
C PRO A 247 9.78 -28.11 -0.19
N ASN A 248 9.70 -28.60 -1.42
CA ASN A 248 10.76 -28.50 -2.44
C ASN A 248 10.48 -27.43 -3.52
N ASP A 249 9.46 -26.61 -3.37
CA ASP A 249 9.13 -25.54 -4.33
C ASP A 249 9.74 -24.21 -3.85
N PRO A 250 10.88 -23.76 -4.43
CA PRO A 250 11.53 -22.52 -3.99
C PRO A 250 10.73 -21.26 -4.33
N TYR A 251 9.82 -21.34 -5.29
CA TYR A 251 8.98 -20.20 -5.68
C TYR A 251 8.03 -19.79 -4.57
N VAL A 252 7.56 -20.74 -3.77
CA VAL A 252 6.59 -20.52 -2.68
C VAL A 252 7.14 -19.59 -1.59
N THR A 253 8.47 -19.58 -1.39
CA THR A 253 9.13 -18.86 -0.30
C THR A 253 9.89 -17.62 -0.76
N ILE A 254 9.85 -17.27 -2.06
CA ILE A 254 10.70 -16.21 -2.63
C ILE A 254 10.45 -14.82 -2.01
N SER A 255 9.19 -14.49 -1.72
CA SER A 255 8.81 -13.23 -1.06
C SER A 255 8.76 -13.34 0.47
N GLN A 256 8.89 -14.55 1.02
CA GLN A 256 8.72 -14.80 2.45
C GLN A 256 9.85 -14.18 3.28
N LYS A 257 11.10 -14.29 2.80
CA LYS A 257 12.26 -13.77 3.53
C LYS A 257 12.22 -12.24 3.68
N PRO A 258 12.07 -11.43 2.62
CA PRO A 258 11.96 -9.98 2.75
C PRO A 258 10.79 -9.55 3.64
N ALA A 259 9.64 -10.23 3.52
CA ALA A 259 8.48 -9.92 4.34
C ALA A 259 8.74 -10.16 5.84
N TRP A 260 9.38 -11.28 6.21
CA TRP A 260 9.77 -11.52 7.60
C TRP A 260 10.82 -10.55 8.10
N GLU A 261 11.86 -10.25 7.29
CA GLU A 261 12.88 -9.26 7.65
C GLU A 261 12.24 -7.90 7.95
N PHE A 262 11.27 -7.49 7.15
CA PHE A 262 10.52 -6.26 7.40
C PHE A 262 9.67 -6.37 8.66
N LEU A 263 8.81 -7.37 8.79
CA LEU A 263 7.89 -7.53 9.92
C LEU A 263 8.59 -7.65 11.28
N GLU A 264 9.80 -8.22 11.31
CA GLU A 264 10.58 -8.43 12.53
C GLU A 264 11.45 -7.20 12.90
N ASN A 265 11.85 -6.37 11.93
CA ASN A 265 12.91 -5.39 12.13
C ASN A 265 12.54 -3.94 11.79
N HIS A 266 11.34 -3.66 11.24
CA HIS A 266 10.97 -2.28 10.95
C HIS A 266 10.89 -1.44 12.24
N LYS A 267 11.37 -0.19 12.14
CA LYS A 267 11.33 0.78 13.23
C LYS A 267 10.35 1.92 12.94
N VAL A 268 9.30 1.63 12.19
CA VAL A 268 8.32 2.63 11.80
C VAL A 268 7.51 3.07 13.01
N ASN A 269 7.45 4.37 13.24
CA ASN A 269 6.53 4.98 14.20
C ASN A 269 5.19 5.20 13.50
N GLU A 270 4.18 4.41 13.86
CA GLU A 270 2.88 4.36 13.19
C GLU A 270 2.15 5.71 13.23
N GLU A 271 2.17 6.41 14.37
CA GLU A 271 1.47 7.70 14.51
C GLU A 271 2.17 8.81 13.71
N LEU A 272 3.50 8.82 13.70
CA LEU A 272 4.27 9.75 12.89
C LEU A 272 4.08 9.49 11.39
N LEU A 273 4.11 8.21 11.00
CA LEU A 273 3.83 7.82 9.61
C LEU A 273 2.45 8.31 9.16
N LYS A 274 1.42 8.12 9.98
CA LYS A 274 0.06 8.60 9.69
C LYS A 274 0.04 10.12 9.43
N CYS A 275 0.73 10.89 10.25
CA CYS A 275 0.88 12.34 10.06
C CYS A 275 1.58 12.67 8.73
N ARG A 276 2.65 11.95 8.38
CA ARG A 276 3.37 12.11 7.11
C ARG A 276 2.51 11.78 5.89
N LEU A 277 1.72 10.71 5.98
CA LEU A 277 0.79 10.30 4.93
C LEU A 277 -0.33 11.33 4.74
N ARG A 278 -0.93 11.82 5.83
CA ARG A 278 -1.93 12.90 5.79
C ARG A 278 -1.36 14.15 5.11
N LYS A 279 -0.14 14.58 5.50
CA LYS A 279 0.56 15.72 4.90
C LYS A 279 0.79 15.53 3.39
N ALA A 280 1.29 14.36 2.99
CA ALA A 280 1.55 14.05 1.58
C ALA A 280 0.28 14.11 0.71
N CYS A 281 -0.89 13.86 1.32
CA CYS A 281 -2.19 13.97 0.67
C CYS A 281 -2.86 15.36 0.83
N GLY A 282 -2.18 16.35 1.41
CA GLY A 282 -2.74 17.70 1.64
C GLY A 282 -3.88 17.73 2.67
N LYS A 283 -3.90 16.75 3.60
CA LYS A 283 -4.88 16.70 4.69
C LYS A 283 -4.33 17.37 5.95
N GLU A 284 -5.21 17.70 6.89
CA GLU A 284 -4.80 18.15 8.22
C GLU A 284 -3.95 17.04 8.87
N ILE A 285 -2.76 17.40 9.36
CA ILE A 285 -1.79 16.44 9.91
C ILE A 285 -2.35 15.81 11.18
N VAL A 286 -2.96 16.64 12.03
CA VAL A 286 -3.64 16.25 13.27
C VAL A 286 -5.04 16.84 13.29
N ASP A 287 -5.91 16.24 14.09
CA ASP A 287 -7.26 16.73 14.24
C ASP A 287 -7.27 18.16 14.83
N ASN A 288 -8.11 19.01 14.27
CA ASN A 288 -8.18 20.44 14.65
C ASN A 288 -6.92 21.28 14.37
N GLU A 289 -6.02 20.86 13.47
CA GLU A 289 -4.79 21.58 13.12
C GLU A 289 -5.00 23.09 12.91
N ARG A 290 -6.05 23.49 12.16
CA ARG A 290 -6.37 24.89 11.92
C ARG A 290 -6.66 25.68 13.20
N LYS A 291 -7.36 25.07 14.16
CA LYS A 291 -7.66 25.71 15.45
C LYS A 291 -6.38 25.86 16.26
N ILE A 292 -5.55 24.85 16.23
CA ILE A 292 -4.25 24.80 16.90
C ILE A 292 -3.33 25.87 16.34
N LEU A 293 -3.17 25.95 15.01
CA LEU A 293 -2.35 26.96 14.35
C LEU A 293 -2.89 28.39 14.62
N SER A 294 -4.21 28.57 14.63
CA SER A 294 -4.82 29.87 15.00
C SER A 294 -4.51 30.26 16.44
N TRP A 295 -4.55 29.31 17.36
CA TRP A 295 -4.18 29.55 18.78
C TRP A 295 -2.70 29.88 18.92
N ILE A 296 -1.80 29.15 18.25
CA ILE A 296 -0.37 29.44 18.24
C ILE A 296 -0.10 30.86 17.73
N ASN A 297 -0.69 31.23 16.59
CA ASN A 297 -0.50 32.56 16.01
C ASN A 297 -0.92 33.69 16.95
N LYS A 298 -1.93 33.46 17.81
CA LYS A 298 -2.37 34.43 18.81
C LYS A 298 -1.48 34.47 20.05
N ASN A 299 -0.83 33.36 20.39
CA ASN A 299 -0.15 33.16 21.67
C ASN A 299 1.36 32.94 21.56
N HIS A 300 1.94 33.01 20.36
CA HIS A 300 3.32 32.61 20.07
C HIS A 300 4.39 33.31 20.96
N GLY A 301 4.10 34.55 21.41
CA GLY A 301 4.99 35.28 22.31
C GLY A 301 4.81 34.95 23.80
N ASN A 302 3.69 34.39 24.21
CA ASN A 302 3.32 34.22 25.62
C ASN A 302 4.18 33.21 26.37
N PHE A 303 4.72 32.23 25.69
CA PHE A 303 5.48 31.13 26.27
C PHE A 303 6.96 31.12 25.88
N ALA A 304 7.40 32.11 25.10
CA ALA A 304 8.79 32.19 24.64
C ALA A 304 9.83 32.15 25.78
N HIS A 305 9.50 32.74 26.94
CA HIS A 305 10.36 32.75 28.11
C HIS A 305 10.50 31.39 28.82
N LEU A 306 9.52 30.47 28.60
CA LEU A 306 9.54 29.15 29.19
C LEU A 306 10.29 28.13 28.30
N ILE A 307 10.22 28.29 26.99
CA ILE A 307 10.79 27.35 26.04
C ILE A 307 12.04 27.85 25.32
N GLY A 308 12.44 29.12 25.60
CA GLY A 308 13.62 29.75 25.02
C GLY A 308 13.50 30.10 23.52
N MET A 309 12.35 29.88 22.89
CA MET A 309 12.07 30.20 21.50
C MET A 309 10.58 30.51 21.29
N SER A 310 10.26 31.12 20.15
CA SER A 310 8.87 31.32 19.77
C SER A 310 8.18 29.99 19.41
N LEU A 311 6.92 29.81 19.80
CA LEU A 311 6.10 28.68 19.39
C LEU A 311 6.00 28.51 17.87
N GLN A 312 6.12 29.58 17.10
CA GLN A 312 6.13 29.53 15.63
C GLN A 312 7.40 28.90 15.05
N SER A 313 8.51 28.98 15.77
CA SER A 313 9.81 28.43 15.36
C SER A 313 10.17 27.12 16.07
N ALA A 314 9.42 26.75 17.12
CA ALA A 314 9.65 25.50 17.81
C ALA A 314 9.14 24.31 16.98
N PRO A 315 9.93 23.26 16.78
CA PRO A 315 9.41 21.99 16.34
C PRO A 315 8.43 21.48 17.40
N LEU A 316 7.16 21.32 17.06
CA LEU A 316 6.13 20.98 18.07
C LEU A 316 6.35 19.62 18.71
N VAL A 317 7.04 18.71 18.02
CA VAL A 317 7.49 17.44 18.58
C VAL A 317 8.42 17.64 19.78
N SER A 318 9.36 18.57 19.72
CA SER A 318 10.23 18.90 20.85
C SER A 318 9.43 19.40 22.06
N LEU A 319 8.41 20.22 21.82
CA LEU A 319 7.53 20.71 22.88
C LEU A 319 6.75 19.57 23.55
N ALA A 320 6.26 18.62 22.81
CA ALA A 320 5.51 17.47 23.33
C ALA A 320 6.40 16.55 24.20
N VAL A 321 7.67 16.41 23.86
CA VAL A 321 8.60 15.49 24.54
C VAL A 321 9.31 16.16 25.75
N GLU A 322 9.64 17.44 25.63
CA GLU A 322 10.40 18.17 26.68
C GLU A 322 9.50 18.74 27.79
N ASN A 323 8.22 18.93 27.51
CA ASN A 323 7.30 19.47 28.49
C ASN A 323 6.72 18.35 29.37
N SER A 324 7.25 18.22 30.61
CA SER A 324 6.76 17.24 31.57
C SER A 324 5.34 17.48 32.08
N ALA A 325 4.71 18.58 31.70
CA ALA A 325 3.31 18.89 32.01
C ALA A 325 2.32 18.20 31.04
N ILE A 326 2.81 17.62 29.94
CA ILE A 326 2.00 16.82 29.06
C ILE A 326 2.05 15.35 29.52
N PRO A 327 0.97 14.80 30.07
CA PRO A 327 1.00 13.49 30.76
C PRO A 327 1.31 12.31 29.85
N GLU A 328 1.07 12.44 28.53
CA GLU A 328 1.32 11.38 27.57
C GLU A 328 1.91 11.96 26.27
N ASN A 329 3.00 11.34 25.81
CA ASN A 329 3.55 11.59 24.50
C ASN A 329 2.67 10.83 23.46
N PRO A 330 1.77 11.49 22.72
CA PRO A 330 0.79 10.83 21.86
C PRO A 330 1.45 10.10 20.67
N PHE A 331 2.67 10.52 20.30
CA PHE A 331 3.44 9.90 19.23
C PHE A 331 4.35 8.79 19.73
N LYS A 332 4.43 8.58 21.07
CA LYS A 332 5.32 7.58 21.68
C LYS A 332 6.78 7.70 21.23
N LEU A 333 7.20 8.93 20.90
CA LEU A 333 8.56 9.21 20.48
C LEU A 333 9.52 9.14 21.68
N SER A 334 10.69 8.55 21.47
CA SER A 334 11.83 8.71 22.38
C SER A 334 12.37 10.14 22.28
N LYS A 335 13.18 10.56 23.29
CA LYS A 335 13.85 11.87 23.24
C LYS A 335 14.80 11.99 22.05
N GLU A 336 15.44 10.89 21.68
CA GLU A 336 16.35 10.80 20.54
C GLU A 336 15.60 10.98 19.22
N GLU A 337 14.48 10.29 19.02
CA GLU A 337 13.63 10.43 17.83
C GLU A 337 13.06 11.84 17.71
N ALA A 338 12.61 12.44 18.81
CA ALA A 338 12.12 13.81 18.81
C ALA A 338 13.20 14.83 18.44
N LYS A 339 14.44 14.63 18.91
CA LYS A 339 15.59 15.47 18.53
C LYS A 339 15.98 15.31 17.07
N GLU A 340 15.95 14.09 16.54
CA GLU A 340 16.26 13.79 15.15
C GLU A 340 15.24 14.48 14.22
N ILE A 341 13.96 14.38 14.52
CA ILE A 341 12.89 15.06 13.78
C ILE A 341 13.00 16.58 13.91
N GLY A 342 13.30 17.10 15.11
CA GLY A 342 13.46 18.53 15.37
C GLY A 342 14.72 19.13 14.74
N SER A 343 15.76 18.33 14.46
CA SER A 343 17.01 18.79 13.84
C SER A 343 16.97 18.79 12.31
N ASP A 344 16.03 18.09 11.68
CA ASP A 344 15.89 18.06 10.23
C ASP A 344 15.16 19.31 9.70
N THR A 345 15.89 20.42 9.70
CA THR A 345 15.40 21.73 9.23
C THR A 345 15.15 21.78 7.73
N THR A 346 15.59 20.79 6.96
CA THR A 346 15.38 20.74 5.50
C THR A 346 13.97 20.36 5.12
N HIS A 347 13.22 19.71 6.00
CA HIS A 347 11.82 19.35 5.84
C HIS A 347 10.90 20.26 6.69
N GLY A 348 11.37 21.46 6.98
CA GLY A 348 10.74 22.44 7.83
C GLY A 348 9.24 22.55 7.67
N HIS A 349 8.49 21.96 8.58
CA HIS A 349 7.06 22.12 8.85
C HIS A 349 6.33 20.80 9.18
N GLU A 350 7.02 19.81 9.72
CA GLU A 350 6.31 18.74 10.39
C GLU A 350 5.88 19.29 11.76
N ILE A 351 4.71 19.92 11.78
CA ILE A 351 4.14 20.51 13.00
C ILE A 351 3.34 19.42 13.70
N PHE A 352 3.82 18.98 14.87
CA PHE A 352 3.06 18.10 15.74
C PHE A 352 2.64 18.88 16.96
N LEU A 353 1.37 19.16 17.10
CA LEU A 353 0.83 19.84 18.26
C LEU A 353 0.06 18.88 19.12
N VAL A 354 0.46 18.81 20.36
CA VAL A 354 -0.31 18.23 21.43
C VAL A 354 -0.67 19.34 22.40
N LEU A 355 -1.93 19.64 22.44
CA LEU A 355 -2.54 20.42 23.50
C LEU A 355 -3.49 19.52 24.27
#